data_e9d39669aa44390384f55b8b64c00625
#
_entry.id   e9d39669aa44390384f55b8b64c00625
#
_cell.length_a   1.000
_cell.length_b   1.000
_cell.length_c   1.000
_cell.angle_alpha   90.00
_cell.angle_beta   90.00
_cell.angle_gamma   90.00
#
_symmetry.space_group_name_H-M   'P 1'
#
loop_
_entity.id
_entity.type
_entity.pdbx_description
1 polymer ?
#
loop_
_entity_poly.entity_id
_entity_poly.type
_entity_poly.pdbx_seq_one_letter_code
_entity_poly.pdbx_strand_id
1 'polypeptide(L)'
;MGGKKPFVNKLQMVFDEGLYDPANEPDIAYAHLFSYFKGEEWRTQKETQRLLDKYFTTKPDGIPGNDDTGTMSAWAIFNMIGFYPDCPGLPEYTLTTPVFNKVTIRLDPKWYKENELVIESNRTGSETLYINKVLSLIHI
;
A
#
# COMPACT_ATOMS: atom_id res chain seq x y z
N MET A 1 8.97 -5.33 23.10
CA MET A 1 10.00 -5.39 22.05
C MET A 1 11.03 -4.25 22.10
N GLY A 2 11.53 -3.73 23.15
CA GLY A 2 12.72 -2.85 23.21
C GLY A 2 12.71 -1.53 22.40
N GLY A 3 11.57 -1.03 21.90
CA GLY A 3 11.45 0.24 21.20
C GLY A 3 11.47 0.16 19.66
N LYS A 4 11.52 1.33 19.00
CA LYS A 4 11.43 1.49 17.54
C LYS A 4 12.43 0.63 16.75
N LYS A 5 13.72 0.82 16.99
CA LYS A 5 14.78 0.19 16.18
C LYS A 5 14.74 -1.34 16.21
N PRO A 6 14.63 -2.01 17.37
CA PRO A 6 14.48 -3.46 17.41
C PRO A 6 13.21 -3.97 16.71
N PHE A 7 12.10 -3.24 16.80
CA PHE A 7 10.86 -3.61 16.11
C PHE A 7 11.03 -3.53 14.60
N VAL A 8 11.50 -2.39 14.07
CA VAL A 8 11.72 -2.18 12.64
C VAL A 8 12.70 -3.21 12.06
N ASN A 9 13.78 -3.51 12.78
CA ASN A 9 14.75 -4.51 12.33
C ASN A 9 14.12 -5.91 12.27
N LYS A 10 13.34 -6.28 13.29
CA LYS A 10 12.67 -7.58 13.32
C LYS A 10 11.59 -7.68 12.23
N LEU A 11 10.85 -6.60 11.99
CA LEU A 11 9.87 -6.56 10.90
C LEU A 11 10.54 -6.68 9.54
N GLN A 12 11.67 -5.98 9.32
CA GLN A 12 12.43 -6.10 8.06
C GLN A 12 12.96 -7.52 7.84
N MET A 13 13.42 -8.19 8.90
CA MET A 13 13.89 -9.58 8.85
C MET A 13 12.81 -10.54 8.32
N VAL A 14 11.52 -10.30 8.66
CA VAL A 14 10.40 -11.11 8.13
C VAL A 14 10.38 -11.12 6.61
N PHE A 15 10.65 -9.97 5.99
CA PHE A 15 10.71 -9.86 4.53
C PHE A 15 12.02 -10.38 3.95
N ASP A 16 13.15 -10.08 4.58
CA ASP A 16 14.48 -10.40 4.06
C ASP A 16 14.77 -11.90 4.12
N GLU A 17 14.28 -12.58 5.15
CA GLU A 17 14.43 -14.03 5.34
C GLU A 17 13.29 -14.85 4.72
N GLY A 18 12.31 -14.19 4.08
CA GLY A 18 11.20 -14.86 3.42
C GLY A 18 10.21 -15.53 4.38
N LEU A 19 10.08 -14.99 5.59
CA LEU A 19 9.12 -15.46 6.59
C LEU A 19 7.72 -14.88 6.39
N TYR A 20 7.58 -13.92 5.50
CA TYR A 20 6.29 -13.33 5.11
C TYR A 20 5.51 -14.34 4.27
N ASP A 21 4.30 -14.65 4.70
CA ASP A 21 3.37 -15.50 3.96
C ASP A 21 2.28 -14.66 3.27
N PRO A 22 2.36 -14.44 1.95
CA PRO A 22 1.38 -13.64 1.22
C PRO A 22 -0.01 -14.28 1.17
N ALA A 23 -0.12 -15.58 1.45
CA ALA A 23 -1.39 -16.31 1.46
C ALA A 23 -2.09 -16.25 2.83
N ASN A 24 -1.44 -15.68 3.83
CA ASN A 24 -1.98 -15.56 5.19
C ASN A 24 -2.52 -14.14 5.40
N GLU A 25 -3.84 -13.98 5.47
CA GLU A 25 -4.51 -12.67 5.60
C GLU A 25 -3.91 -11.77 6.71
N PRO A 26 -3.60 -12.24 7.93
CA PRO A 26 -2.99 -11.39 8.96
C PRO A 26 -1.66 -10.75 8.54
N ASP A 27 -0.90 -11.36 7.65
CA ASP A 27 0.41 -10.87 7.23
C ASP A 27 0.31 -9.65 6.30
N ILE A 28 -0.84 -9.42 5.65
CA ILE A 28 -1.04 -8.28 4.74
C ILE A 28 -0.77 -6.92 5.39
N ALA A 29 -0.95 -6.82 6.72
CA ALA A 29 -0.67 -5.61 7.47
C ALA A 29 0.84 -5.32 7.62
N TYR A 30 1.71 -6.33 7.55
CA TYR A 30 3.12 -6.20 7.92
C TYR A 30 3.86 -5.14 7.11
N ALA A 31 3.63 -5.07 5.81
CA ALA A 31 4.28 -4.08 4.95
C ALA A 31 3.91 -2.63 5.30
N HIS A 32 2.73 -2.40 5.89
CA HIS A 32 2.26 -1.07 6.27
C HIS A 32 2.74 -0.63 7.66
N LEU A 33 3.17 -1.57 8.51
CA LEU A 33 3.61 -1.26 9.88
C LEU A 33 4.84 -0.34 9.95
N PHE A 34 5.65 -0.27 8.90
CA PHE A 34 6.78 0.67 8.86
C PHE A 34 6.33 2.13 8.87
N SER A 35 5.15 2.44 8.31
CA SER A 35 4.62 3.81 8.22
C SER A 35 4.31 4.44 9.59
N TYR A 36 4.13 3.63 10.62
CA TYR A 36 3.97 4.10 12.00
C TYR A 36 5.27 4.63 12.63
N PHE A 37 6.39 4.52 11.93
CA PHE A 37 7.70 4.94 12.44
C PHE A 37 8.32 6.01 11.55
N LYS A 38 8.28 7.25 12.02
CA LYS A 38 8.86 8.40 11.30
C LYS A 38 10.27 8.08 10.77
N GLY A 39 10.44 8.25 9.43
CA GLY A 39 11.68 7.99 8.70
C GLY A 39 11.85 6.54 8.22
N GLU A 40 10.84 5.67 8.43
CA GLU A 40 10.83 4.29 7.94
C GLU A 40 9.74 4.06 6.87
N GLU A 41 8.97 5.08 6.52
CA GLU A 41 7.83 5.03 5.59
C GLU A 41 8.24 4.50 4.19
N TRP A 42 9.48 4.77 3.80
CA TRP A 42 10.06 4.26 2.55
C TRP A 42 10.09 2.73 2.48
N ARG A 43 10.15 2.05 3.63
CA ARG A 43 10.10 0.58 3.68
C ARG A 43 8.73 0.05 3.30
N THR A 44 7.66 0.72 3.74
CA THR A 44 6.30 0.40 3.28
C THR A 44 6.23 0.46 1.76
N GLN A 45 6.72 1.54 1.14
CA GLN A 45 6.72 1.70 -0.31
C GLN A 45 7.52 0.60 -1.01
N LYS A 46 8.69 0.27 -0.47
CA LYS A 46 9.56 -0.78 -1.00
C LYS A 46 8.91 -2.16 -0.90
N GLU A 47 8.43 -2.53 0.29
CA GLU A 47 7.93 -3.88 0.51
C GLU A 47 6.58 -4.10 -0.17
N THR A 48 5.68 -3.13 -0.19
CA THR A 48 4.41 -3.25 -0.93
C THR A 48 4.64 -3.42 -2.43
N GLN A 49 5.56 -2.65 -3.04
CA GLN A 49 5.89 -2.83 -4.46
C GLN A 49 6.52 -4.21 -4.72
N ARG A 50 7.44 -4.63 -3.86
CA ARG A 50 8.07 -5.97 -3.98
C ARG A 50 7.05 -7.10 -3.90
N LEU A 51 6.07 -6.99 -3.01
CA LEU A 51 5.01 -7.98 -2.86
C LEU A 51 4.08 -8.00 -4.06
N LEU A 52 3.67 -6.83 -4.56
CA LEU A 52 2.88 -6.71 -5.78
C LEU A 52 3.58 -7.40 -6.96
N ASP A 53 4.84 -7.06 -7.21
CA ASP A 53 5.60 -7.58 -8.35
C ASP A 53 5.84 -9.09 -8.26
N LYS A 54 6.01 -9.60 -7.04
CA LYS A 54 6.35 -11.01 -6.83
C LYS A 54 5.13 -11.93 -6.82
N TYR A 55 4.03 -11.51 -6.23
CA TYR A 55 2.93 -12.41 -5.88
C TYR A 55 1.63 -12.15 -6.63
N PHE A 56 1.44 -10.95 -7.18
CA PHE A 56 0.22 -10.62 -7.90
C PHE A 56 0.47 -10.56 -9.41
N THR A 57 -0.24 -11.40 -10.15
CA THR A 57 -0.06 -11.53 -11.59
C THR A 57 -1.39 -11.49 -12.33
N THR A 58 -1.35 -11.38 -13.67
CA THR A 58 -2.53 -11.42 -14.54
C THR A 58 -2.97 -12.84 -14.93
N LYS A 59 -2.36 -13.86 -14.33
CA LYS A 59 -2.71 -15.26 -14.58
C LYS A 59 -3.94 -15.70 -13.78
N PRO A 60 -4.60 -16.82 -14.13
CA PRO A 60 -5.72 -17.34 -13.35
C PRO A 60 -5.40 -17.63 -11.87
N ASP A 61 -4.15 -17.95 -11.56
CA ASP A 61 -3.59 -18.18 -10.23
C ASP A 61 -2.83 -16.94 -9.70
N GLY A 62 -3.22 -15.75 -10.15
CA GLY A 62 -2.51 -14.50 -9.93
C GLY A 62 -2.66 -13.87 -8.55
N ILE A 63 -3.39 -14.50 -7.63
CA ILE A 63 -3.55 -14.07 -6.25
C ILE A 63 -2.94 -15.15 -5.36
N PRO A 64 -2.06 -14.81 -4.39
CA PRO A 64 -1.49 -15.79 -3.48
C PRO A 64 -2.57 -16.31 -2.53
N GLY A 65 -2.79 -17.65 -2.51
CA GLY A 65 -3.78 -18.29 -1.64
C GLY A 65 -5.23 -17.97 -2.00
N ASN A 66 -6.08 -17.86 -0.99
CA ASN A 66 -7.48 -17.49 -1.14
C ASN A 66 -7.65 -15.97 -1.20
N ASP A 67 -8.67 -15.52 -1.90
CA ASP A 67 -9.00 -14.07 -1.95
C ASP A 67 -9.66 -13.55 -0.67
N ASP A 68 -10.09 -14.43 0.21
CA ASP A 68 -10.69 -14.13 1.52
C ASP A 68 -11.77 -13.05 1.45
N THR A 69 -12.80 -13.34 0.67
CA THR A 69 -13.96 -12.43 0.46
C THR A 69 -13.55 -11.09 -0.18
N GLY A 70 -12.51 -11.09 -1.00
CA GLY A 70 -12.01 -9.89 -1.69
C GLY A 70 -10.88 -9.17 -0.96
N THR A 71 -10.43 -9.64 0.18
CA THR A 71 -9.38 -8.97 0.98
C THR A 71 -8.06 -8.87 0.23
N MET A 72 -7.63 -9.95 -0.41
CA MET A 72 -6.35 -9.98 -1.12
C MET A 72 -6.39 -9.15 -2.41
N SER A 73 -7.49 -9.23 -3.16
CA SER A 73 -7.72 -8.39 -4.34
C SER A 73 -7.76 -6.91 -3.96
N ALA A 74 -8.47 -6.55 -2.89
CA ALA A 74 -8.55 -5.18 -2.39
C ALA A 74 -7.17 -4.68 -1.94
N TRP A 75 -6.39 -5.50 -1.23
CA TRP A 75 -5.03 -5.16 -0.84
C TRP A 75 -4.17 -4.79 -2.05
N ALA A 76 -4.21 -5.61 -3.11
CA ALA A 76 -3.45 -5.34 -4.32
C ALA A 76 -3.91 -4.04 -4.99
N ILE A 77 -5.22 -3.85 -5.18
CA ILE A 77 -5.78 -2.67 -5.86
C ILE A 77 -5.45 -1.39 -5.10
N PHE A 78 -5.65 -1.36 -3.79
CA PHE A 78 -5.34 -0.18 -2.98
C PHE A 78 -3.86 0.20 -3.05
N ASN A 79 -2.97 -0.79 -2.92
CA ASN A 79 -1.53 -0.53 -3.02
C ASN A 79 -1.11 -0.08 -4.45
N MET A 80 -1.76 -0.60 -5.51
CA MET A 80 -1.54 -0.14 -6.89
C MET A 80 -2.05 1.29 -7.12
N ILE A 81 -3.13 1.70 -6.45
CA ILE A 81 -3.66 3.07 -6.50
C ILE A 81 -2.73 4.05 -5.79
N GLY A 82 -2.04 3.63 -4.74
CA GLY A 82 -1.06 4.43 -4.04
C GLY A 82 -1.40 4.77 -2.59
N PHE A 83 -2.40 4.12 -1.99
CA PHE A 83 -2.73 4.26 -0.57
C PHE A 83 -3.41 2.99 -0.04
N TYR A 84 -3.38 2.80 1.27
CA TYR A 84 -4.02 1.67 1.93
C TYR A 84 -4.67 2.07 3.27
N PRO A 85 -5.92 1.63 3.56
CA PRO A 85 -6.60 1.86 4.83
C PRO A 85 -6.17 0.81 5.88
N ASP A 86 -4.94 0.87 6.35
CA ASP A 86 -4.35 -0.11 7.27
C ASP A 86 -4.95 -0.10 8.68
N CYS A 87 -5.67 0.95 9.02
CA CYS A 87 -6.45 1.06 10.26
C CYS A 87 -7.88 1.55 9.95
N PRO A 88 -8.84 0.67 9.62
CA PRO A 88 -10.16 1.05 9.13
C PRO A 88 -10.99 1.94 10.08
N GLY A 89 -10.63 2.00 11.36
CA GLY A 89 -11.30 2.88 12.35
C GLY A 89 -10.78 4.31 12.36
N LEU A 90 -9.73 4.62 11.63
CA LEU A 90 -9.13 5.96 11.52
C LEU A 90 -9.36 6.55 10.12
N PRO A 91 -9.61 7.86 10.01
CA PRO A 91 -9.75 8.54 8.72
C PRO A 91 -8.38 8.87 8.11
N GLU A 92 -7.49 7.91 8.11
CA GLU A 92 -6.11 8.04 7.65
C GLU A 92 -5.76 6.89 6.69
N TYR A 93 -4.86 7.16 5.76
CA TYR A 93 -4.37 6.17 4.81
C TYR A 93 -2.86 6.16 4.79
N THR A 94 -2.29 4.96 4.80
CA THR A 94 -0.86 4.78 4.55
C THR A 94 -0.57 4.96 3.07
N LEU A 95 0.39 5.82 2.73
CA LEU A 95 0.78 6.06 1.34
C LEU A 95 1.71 4.97 0.84
N THR A 96 1.38 4.45 -0.33
CA THR A 96 2.20 3.50 -1.09
C THR A 96 2.54 4.08 -2.45
N THR A 97 3.45 3.46 -3.18
CA THR A 97 3.87 3.97 -4.48
C THR A 97 2.84 3.60 -5.56
N PRO A 98 2.17 4.56 -6.21
CA PRO A 98 1.22 4.26 -7.27
C PRO A 98 1.87 3.53 -8.43
N VAL A 99 1.20 2.51 -8.95
CA VAL A 99 1.61 1.80 -10.19
C VAL A 99 1.18 2.58 -11.41
N PHE A 100 0.07 3.32 -11.31
CA PHE A 100 -0.52 4.09 -12.41
C PHE A 100 -0.09 5.55 -12.37
N ASN A 101 0.06 6.16 -13.55
CA ASN A 101 0.33 7.60 -13.65
C ASN A 101 -0.87 8.44 -13.21
N LYS A 102 -2.07 7.93 -13.44
CA LYS A 102 -3.32 8.59 -13.05
C LYS A 102 -4.39 7.58 -12.68
N VAL A 103 -5.06 7.83 -11.57
CA VAL A 103 -6.26 7.11 -11.14
C VAL A 103 -7.37 8.11 -10.87
N THR A 104 -8.55 7.83 -11.38
CA THR A 104 -9.75 8.63 -11.10
C THR A 104 -10.80 7.74 -10.44
N ILE A 105 -11.19 8.10 -9.24
CA ILE A 105 -12.23 7.41 -8.46
C ILE A 105 -13.48 8.28 -8.49
N ARG A 106 -14.56 7.76 -9.06
CA ARG A 106 -15.86 8.45 -9.04
C ARG A 106 -16.47 8.34 -7.66
N LEU A 107 -16.85 9.48 -7.11
CA LEU A 107 -17.45 9.58 -5.79
C LEU A 107 -18.96 9.68 -5.90
N ASP A 108 -19.67 9.11 -4.92
CA ASP A 108 -21.13 9.21 -4.85
C ASP A 108 -21.53 10.63 -4.39
N PRO A 109 -22.27 11.40 -5.22
CA PRO A 109 -22.66 12.77 -4.92
C PRO A 109 -23.59 12.88 -3.69
N LYS A 110 -24.14 11.77 -3.24
CA LYS A 110 -24.93 11.72 -2.01
C LYS A 110 -24.06 12.00 -0.77
N TRP A 111 -22.79 11.62 -0.80
CA TRP A 111 -21.90 11.68 0.35
C TRP A 111 -20.76 12.69 0.18
N TYR A 112 -20.41 13.02 -1.07
CA TYR A 112 -19.27 13.87 -1.38
C TYR A 112 -19.72 15.07 -2.22
N LYS A 113 -19.16 16.23 -1.95
CA LYS A 113 -19.40 17.44 -2.76
C LYS A 113 -18.73 17.34 -4.13
N GLU A 114 -17.55 16.74 -4.14
CA GLU A 114 -16.78 16.51 -5.36
C GLU A 114 -17.24 15.21 -6.02
N ASN A 115 -17.22 15.19 -7.34
CA ASN A 115 -17.64 14.01 -8.11
C ASN A 115 -16.52 12.98 -8.28
N GLU A 116 -15.27 13.39 -8.07
CA GLU A 116 -14.11 12.57 -8.35
C GLU A 116 -12.97 12.84 -7.34
N LEU A 117 -12.25 11.77 -6.99
CA LEU A 117 -10.93 11.83 -6.39
C LEU A 117 -9.91 11.45 -7.45
N VAL A 118 -8.99 12.35 -7.75
CA VAL A 118 -7.93 12.13 -8.75
C VAL A 118 -6.59 11.98 -8.04
N ILE A 119 -5.88 10.90 -8.35
CA ILE A 119 -4.53 10.63 -7.90
C ILE A 119 -3.63 10.67 -9.12
N GLU A 120 -2.65 11.56 -9.12
CA GLU A 120 -1.67 11.69 -10.20
C GLU A 120 -0.26 11.44 -9.66
N SER A 121 0.52 10.66 -10.39
CA SER A 121 1.90 10.35 -10.09
C SER A 121 2.81 10.83 -11.21
N ASN A 122 3.77 11.68 -10.88
CA ASN A 122 4.81 12.17 -11.80
C ASN A 122 6.01 11.20 -11.86
N ARG A 123 5.76 9.92 -11.73
CA ARG A 123 6.77 8.87 -11.77
C ARG A 123 7.41 8.82 -13.16
N THR A 124 8.74 8.96 -13.21
CA THR A 124 9.50 9.02 -14.47
C THR A 124 9.97 7.64 -14.98
N GLY A 125 9.65 6.56 -14.27
CA GLY A 125 10.00 5.18 -14.63
C GLY A 125 9.82 4.21 -13.48
N SER A 126 9.98 2.92 -13.76
CA SER A 126 9.90 1.85 -12.76
C SER A 126 10.96 1.97 -11.66
N GLU A 127 12.08 2.62 -11.95
CA GLU A 127 13.17 2.88 -11.01
C GLU A 127 12.79 3.87 -9.90
N THR A 128 11.75 4.70 -10.13
CA THR A 128 11.33 5.72 -9.16
C THR A 128 10.35 5.11 -8.16
N LEU A 129 10.88 4.49 -7.14
CA LEU A 129 10.09 3.75 -6.15
C LEU A 129 9.54 4.62 -5.03
N TYR A 130 10.29 5.67 -4.62
CA TYR A 130 9.96 6.40 -3.40
C TYR A 130 9.22 7.71 -3.66
N ILE A 131 8.23 7.98 -2.80
CA ILE A 131 7.47 9.23 -2.81
C ILE A 131 8.31 10.31 -2.13
N ASN A 132 8.70 11.33 -2.89
CA ASN A 132 9.47 12.48 -2.36
C ASN A 132 8.56 13.61 -1.86
N LYS A 133 7.37 13.76 -2.45
CA LYS A 133 6.44 14.84 -2.15
C LYS A 133 5.01 14.44 -2.48
N VAL A 134 4.10 14.83 -1.63
CA VAL A 134 2.66 14.73 -1.87
C VAL A 134 2.07 16.14 -1.83
N LEU A 135 1.21 16.44 -2.80
CA LEU A 135 0.44 17.67 -2.84
C LEU A 135 -1.05 17.27 -2.82
N SER A 136 -1.78 17.80 -1.87
CA SER A 136 -3.24 17.71 -1.86
C SER A 136 -3.81 19.04 -2.34
N LEU A 137 -4.65 18.99 -3.36
CA LEU A 137 -5.37 20.13 -3.94
C LEU A 137 -6.83 20.15 -3.50
N ILE A 138 -7.15 19.56 -2.35
CA ILE A 138 -8.49 19.63 -1.78
C ILE A 138 -8.72 21.06 -1.29
N HIS A 139 -9.58 21.78 -1.96
CA HIS A 139 -10.12 23.04 -1.46
C HIS A 139 -11.23 22.70 -0.45
N ILE A 140 -10.96 22.92 0.81
CA ILE A 140 -11.93 22.80 1.91
C ILE A 140 -12.84 24.03 1.90
#